data_0b734222e8bb908055fccb9002d0c53d
#
_entry.id   0b734222e8bb908055fccb9002d0c53d
#
_cell.length_a   1.000
_cell.length_b   1.000
_cell.length_c   1.000
_cell.angle_alpha   90.00
_cell.angle_beta   90.00
_cell.angle_gamma   90.00
#
_symmetry.space_group_name_H-M   'P 1'
#
loop_
_entity.id
_entity.type
_entity.pdbx_description
1 polymer ?
#
loop_
_entity_poly.entity_id
_entity_poly.type
_entity_poly.pdbx_seq_one_letter_code
_entity_poly.pdbx_strand_id
1 'polypeptide(L)'
;MTKGRFGIHGGQYIPETLMNAVIELEEAYEHYKKDPEFIKELDTLLHEYVGRPSGLYYAAHMTEDLGGAKIYLKREDLNHTGSHKLNNALGQALLAKKMGKTRLIAETGAGQHGVATATVAALLGMECEVFMGKVDTDRQALNVYRMELLGAKVHAVTSGTQTLKDAVNETLREWTKRIEDTHYVIGSVMGPHPFPMMVRDFQSVIGREIKQQLMEKEGRLPDAVLACVGGGSNAMGAFYEFIPDESVRLIGCEAAGRGIHTAETAATIATGTMGVFHGMKSYFCKDEYGQIAPVYSISAGLDYPGIGPEHAHLYDTKRAEYVPITDDEAVEAFEYLSRIEGIIPAIESSHALAYARKLAPQMDKDKIIVVNISGRGDKDVAAIARYRGIEIDE
;
A
#
# COMPACT_ATOMS: atom_id res chain seq x y z
N MET A 1 -10.85 22.87 2.96
CA MET A 1 -10.88 21.68 3.84
C MET A 1 -10.18 22.01 5.14
N THR A 2 -10.68 21.53 6.28
CA THR A 2 -9.99 21.68 7.56
C THR A 2 -8.69 20.87 7.48
N LYS A 3 -7.58 21.45 7.96
CA LYS A 3 -6.25 20.85 7.93
C LYS A 3 -6.27 19.41 8.49
N GLY A 4 -5.67 18.45 7.78
CA GLY A 4 -5.62 17.04 8.17
C GLY A 4 -6.95 16.29 8.09
N ARG A 5 -7.96 16.85 7.40
CA ARG A 5 -9.28 16.23 7.23
C ARG A 5 -9.60 15.98 5.76
N PHE A 6 -10.24 14.83 5.53
CA PHE A 6 -10.87 14.43 4.29
C PHE A 6 -12.38 14.30 4.59
N GLY A 7 -13.15 15.38 4.41
CA GLY A 7 -14.50 15.44 4.92
C GLY A 7 -14.54 15.27 6.45
N ILE A 8 -15.23 14.24 6.92
CA ILE A 8 -15.32 13.89 8.35
C ILE A 8 -14.20 12.95 8.84
N HIS A 9 -13.37 12.45 7.92
CA HIS A 9 -12.28 11.49 8.17
C HIS A 9 -10.94 12.18 8.42
N GLY A 10 -9.93 11.41 8.87
CA GLY A 10 -8.59 11.91 9.18
C GLY A 10 -8.46 12.46 10.59
N GLY A 11 -7.64 13.45 10.77
CA GLY A 11 -7.34 14.09 12.07
C GLY A 11 -6.11 13.53 12.76
N GLN A 12 -5.93 13.93 14.04
CA GLN A 12 -4.77 13.58 14.88
C GLN A 12 -5.28 13.06 16.22
N TYR A 13 -5.62 11.79 16.30
CA TYR A 13 -6.14 11.16 17.52
C TYR A 13 -5.02 10.35 18.18
N ILE A 14 -4.02 11.04 18.70
CA ILE A 14 -2.81 10.45 19.29
C ILE A 14 -2.61 10.94 20.75
N PRO A 15 -1.85 10.18 21.55
CA PRO A 15 -1.42 10.64 22.87
C PRO A 15 -0.66 11.96 22.81
N GLU A 16 -0.79 12.79 23.85
CA GLU A 16 -0.09 14.07 23.98
C GLU A 16 1.43 13.92 23.81
N THR A 17 1.99 12.81 24.27
CA THR A 17 3.42 12.48 24.16
C THR A 17 3.95 12.41 22.72
N LEU A 18 3.09 12.15 21.73
CA LEU A 18 3.44 12.12 20.32
C LEU A 18 3.09 13.40 19.56
N MET A 19 2.34 14.32 20.16
CA MET A 19 1.82 15.49 19.46
C MET A 19 2.96 16.38 18.92
N ASN A 20 4.01 16.60 19.71
CA ASN A 20 5.14 17.42 19.26
C ASN A 20 5.86 16.80 18.08
N ALA A 21 6.07 15.46 18.05
CA ALA A 21 6.70 14.77 16.94
C ALA A 21 5.88 14.89 15.64
N VAL A 22 4.56 14.84 15.76
CA VAL A 22 3.66 14.95 14.60
C VAL A 22 3.58 16.40 14.09
N ILE A 23 3.61 17.40 14.98
CA ILE A 23 3.66 18.82 14.60
C ILE A 23 4.99 19.12 13.89
N GLU A 24 6.13 18.68 14.47
CA GLU A 24 7.45 18.84 13.85
C GLU A 24 7.48 18.21 12.45
N LEU A 25 6.94 17.00 12.32
CA LEU A 25 6.86 16.31 11.03
C LEU A 25 6.01 17.09 10.02
N GLU A 26 4.86 17.61 10.44
CA GLU A 26 3.99 18.39 9.58
C GLU A 26 4.66 19.67 9.08
N GLU A 27 5.31 20.43 9.97
CA GLU A 27 6.03 21.65 9.64
C GLU A 27 7.19 21.37 8.65
N ALA A 28 7.98 20.34 8.94
CA ALA A 28 9.05 19.90 8.05
C ALA A 28 8.52 19.48 6.68
N TYR A 29 7.45 18.68 6.65
CA TYR A 29 6.86 18.25 5.39
C TYR A 29 6.30 19.42 4.57
N GLU A 30 5.58 20.36 5.18
CA GLU A 30 5.06 21.57 4.51
C GLU A 30 6.16 22.48 3.96
N HIS A 31 7.33 22.46 4.59
CA HIS A 31 8.52 23.16 4.11
C HIS A 31 9.17 22.42 2.93
N TYR A 32 9.58 21.18 3.15
CA TYR A 32 10.41 20.43 2.19
C TYR A 32 9.66 20.02 0.92
N LYS A 33 8.35 19.78 0.96
CA LYS A 33 7.57 19.50 -0.26
C LYS A 33 7.59 20.63 -1.29
N LYS A 34 8.04 21.82 -0.92
CA LYS A 34 8.19 23.00 -1.78
C LYS A 34 9.64 23.39 -2.01
N ASP A 35 10.57 22.73 -1.33
CA ASP A 35 12.00 22.99 -1.46
C ASP A 35 12.54 22.36 -2.76
N PRO A 36 13.05 23.18 -3.71
CA PRO A 36 13.56 22.68 -4.99
C PRO A 36 14.72 21.70 -4.84
N GLU A 37 15.56 21.84 -3.81
CA GLU A 37 16.69 20.94 -3.57
C GLU A 37 16.21 19.58 -3.09
N PHE A 38 15.25 19.56 -2.16
CA PHE A 38 14.62 18.32 -1.69
C PHE A 38 13.91 17.59 -2.84
N ILE A 39 13.11 18.30 -3.63
CA ILE A 39 12.38 17.73 -4.77
C ILE A 39 13.37 17.13 -5.77
N LYS A 40 14.44 17.88 -6.12
CA LYS A 40 15.46 17.39 -7.05
C LYS A 40 16.19 16.15 -6.52
N GLU A 41 16.55 16.14 -5.23
CA GLU A 41 17.23 14.98 -4.61
C GLU A 41 16.32 13.75 -4.62
N LEU A 42 15.04 13.93 -4.25
CA LEU A 42 14.05 12.85 -4.29
C LEU A 42 13.83 12.34 -5.71
N ASP A 43 13.64 13.21 -6.69
CA ASP A 43 13.44 12.83 -8.09
C ASP A 43 14.66 12.09 -8.66
N THR A 44 15.87 12.53 -8.32
CA THR A 44 17.11 11.85 -8.71
C THR A 44 17.14 10.43 -8.15
N LEU A 45 16.85 10.25 -6.87
CA LEU A 45 16.83 8.93 -6.24
C LEU A 45 15.68 8.05 -6.77
N LEU A 46 14.53 8.62 -7.04
CA LEU A 46 13.42 7.90 -7.68
C LEU A 46 13.83 7.39 -9.07
N HIS A 47 14.56 8.19 -9.84
CA HIS A 47 15.02 7.81 -11.17
C HIS A 47 16.18 6.80 -11.13
N GLU A 48 17.26 7.14 -10.43
CA GLU A 48 18.52 6.39 -10.50
C GLU A 48 18.55 5.17 -9.58
N TYR A 49 17.88 5.24 -8.42
CA TYR A 49 17.92 4.17 -7.42
C TYR A 49 16.65 3.30 -7.42
N VAL A 50 15.47 3.90 -7.51
CA VAL A 50 14.21 3.13 -7.56
C VAL A 50 13.95 2.56 -8.95
N GLY A 51 14.45 3.21 -10.00
CA GLY A 51 14.29 2.78 -11.41
C GLY A 51 13.01 3.31 -12.06
N ARG A 52 12.54 4.50 -11.62
CA ARG A 52 11.37 5.16 -12.21
C ARG A 52 11.73 5.92 -13.50
N PRO A 53 10.74 6.16 -14.42
CA PRO A 53 9.33 5.77 -14.31
C PRO A 53 9.14 4.25 -14.44
N SER A 54 8.24 3.67 -13.65
CA SER A 54 7.85 2.27 -13.84
C SER A 54 7.07 2.12 -15.14
N GLY A 55 7.19 0.97 -15.80
CA GLY A 55 6.57 0.74 -17.11
C GLY A 55 5.04 0.72 -17.04
N LEU A 56 4.39 1.21 -18.08
CA LEU A 56 2.98 0.96 -18.36
C LEU A 56 2.91 -0.04 -19.52
N TYR A 57 2.66 -1.31 -19.18
CA TYR A 57 2.69 -2.44 -20.10
C TYR A 57 1.30 -2.72 -20.66
N TYR A 58 1.18 -2.79 -21.99
CA TYR A 58 -0.03 -3.26 -22.64
C TYR A 58 -0.09 -4.79 -22.57
N ALA A 59 -1.05 -5.32 -21.80
CA ALA A 59 -1.25 -6.75 -21.62
C ALA A 59 -2.05 -7.32 -22.82
N ALA A 60 -1.35 -7.56 -23.92
CA ALA A 60 -1.96 -7.91 -25.19
C ALA A 60 -2.69 -9.26 -25.13
N HIS A 61 -2.07 -10.30 -24.57
CA HIS A 61 -2.69 -11.61 -24.45
C HIS A 61 -3.89 -11.60 -23.51
N MET A 62 -3.78 -10.89 -22.39
CA MET A 62 -4.90 -10.73 -21.46
C MET A 62 -6.06 -9.95 -22.08
N THR A 63 -5.76 -8.91 -22.87
CA THR A 63 -6.76 -8.12 -23.61
C THR A 63 -7.49 -8.97 -24.64
N GLU A 64 -6.76 -9.78 -25.41
CA GLU A 64 -7.32 -10.67 -26.42
C GLU A 64 -8.19 -11.77 -25.79
N ASP A 65 -7.67 -12.42 -24.74
CA ASP A 65 -8.35 -13.52 -24.04
C ASP A 65 -9.68 -13.07 -23.41
N LEU A 66 -9.71 -11.88 -22.78
CA LEU A 66 -10.91 -11.34 -22.14
C LEU A 66 -11.89 -10.70 -23.15
N GLY A 67 -11.43 -10.28 -24.31
CA GLY A 67 -12.25 -9.87 -25.44
C GLY A 67 -12.98 -8.53 -25.32
N GLY A 68 -12.75 -7.76 -24.26
CA GLY A 68 -13.38 -6.44 -23.99
C GLY A 68 -12.36 -5.30 -23.99
N ALA A 69 -12.35 -4.49 -22.93
CA ALA A 69 -11.45 -3.33 -22.81
C ALA A 69 -9.98 -3.68 -22.94
N LYS A 70 -9.19 -2.75 -23.47
CA LYS A 70 -7.71 -2.81 -23.44
C LYS A 70 -7.21 -2.78 -22.01
N ILE A 71 -6.26 -3.64 -21.66
CA ILE A 71 -5.70 -3.74 -20.32
C ILE A 71 -4.25 -3.26 -20.32
N TYR A 72 -3.96 -2.30 -19.46
CA TYR A 72 -2.62 -1.83 -19.18
C TYR A 72 -2.24 -2.16 -17.75
N LEU A 73 -1.03 -2.63 -17.52
CA LEU A 73 -0.47 -2.95 -16.20
C LEU A 73 0.57 -1.90 -15.83
N LYS A 74 0.35 -1.17 -14.75
CA LYS A 74 1.36 -0.27 -14.17
C LYS A 74 2.30 -1.11 -13.31
N ARG A 75 3.56 -1.20 -13.72
CA ARG A 75 4.53 -2.20 -13.27
C ARG A 75 5.35 -1.72 -12.07
N GLU A 76 4.69 -1.46 -10.91
CA GLU A 76 5.38 -1.14 -9.66
C GLU A 76 6.17 -2.34 -9.07
N ASP A 77 5.91 -3.53 -9.55
CA ASP A 77 6.65 -4.76 -9.27
C ASP A 77 8.10 -4.73 -9.81
N LEU A 78 8.41 -3.87 -10.77
CA LEU A 78 9.74 -3.70 -11.35
C LEU A 78 10.61 -2.66 -10.64
N ASN A 79 10.06 -1.92 -9.69
CA ASN A 79 10.86 -1.00 -8.88
C ASN A 79 11.91 -1.78 -8.06
N HIS A 80 13.01 -1.12 -7.71
CA HIS A 80 13.95 -1.66 -6.73
C HIS A 80 13.20 -2.09 -5.45
N THR A 81 13.56 -3.22 -4.86
CA THR A 81 12.84 -3.98 -3.81
C THR A 81 11.57 -4.70 -4.28
N GLY A 82 11.10 -4.47 -5.51
CA GLY A 82 10.00 -5.21 -6.13
C GLY A 82 8.61 -4.77 -5.72
N SER A 83 8.41 -3.53 -5.28
CA SER A 83 7.07 -2.98 -4.99
C SER A 83 7.04 -1.45 -4.93
N HIS A 84 5.80 -0.89 -4.90
CA HIS A 84 5.53 0.54 -4.71
C HIS A 84 6.00 1.09 -3.35
N LYS A 85 6.26 0.24 -2.37
CA LYS A 85 6.59 0.65 -0.99
C LYS A 85 7.82 1.56 -0.91
N LEU A 86 8.77 1.37 -1.82
CA LEU A 86 9.99 2.16 -1.83
C LEU A 86 9.76 3.64 -2.13
N ASN A 87 8.73 4.00 -2.92
CA ASN A 87 8.41 5.40 -3.22
C ASN A 87 8.18 6.20 -1.94
N ASN A 88 7.33 5.67 -1.06
CA ASN A 88 7.00 6.28 0.21
C ASN A 88 8.16 6.21 1.21
N ALA A 89 8.79 5.04 1.36
CA ALA A 89 9.88 4.85 2.31
C ALA A 89 11.04 5.80 2.02
N LEU A 90 11.39 5.99 0.74
CA LEU A 90 12.43 6.92 0.32
C LEU A 90 12.08 8.37 0.64
N GLY A 91 10.86 8.80 0.30
CA GLY A 91 10.41 10.16 0.59
C GLY A 91 10.42 10.48 2.09
N GLN A 92 9.90 9.57 2.92
CA GLN A 92 9.90 9.74 4.38
C GLN A 92 11.31 9.69 4.98
N ALA A 93 12.17 8.77 4.53
CA ALA A 93 13.52 8.67 5.05
C ALA A 93 14.38 9.90 4.68
N LEU A 94 14.24 10.41 3.45
CA LEU A 94 14.91 11.64 3.03
C LEU A 94 14.44 12.84 3.85
N LEU A 95 13.14 12.95 4.07
CA LEU A 95 12.54 13.99 4.94
C LEU A 95 13.08 13.89 6.37
N ALA A 96 13.10 12.67 6.96
CA ALA A 96 13.63 12.42 8.29
C ALA A 96 15.11 12.84 8.40
N LYS A 97 15.92 12.54 7.39
CA LYS A 97 17.32 12.97 7.34
C LYS A 97 17.45 14.50 7.32
N LYS A 98 16.62 15.20 6.54
CA LYS A 98 16.57 16.68 6.52
C LYS A 98 16.12 17.27 7.87
N MET A 99 15.29 16.54 8.62
CA MET A 99 14.91 16.89 10.01
C MET A 99 16.00 16.60 11.04
N GLY A 100 17.13 16.01 10.66
CA GLY A 100 18.20 15.62 11.57
C GLY A 100 17.96 14.32 12.34
N LYS A 101 16.95 13.52 11.96
CA LYS A 101 16.73 12.20 12.56
C LYS A 101 17.80 11.24 12.11
N THR A 102 18.22 10.35 13.03
CA THR A 102 19.30 9.38 12.80
C THR A 102 18.80 7.93 12.78
N ARG A 103 17.56 7.71 13.21
CA ARG A 103 16.94 6.39 13.32
C ARG A 103 15.57 6.36 12.64
N LEU A 104 15.34 5.29 11.88
CA LEU A 104 14.04 4.95 11.30
C LEU A 104 13.45 3.76 12.03
N ILE A 105 12.15 3.81 12.31
CA ILE A 105 11.37 2.65 12.76
C ILE A 105 10.20 2.42 11.82
N ALA A 106 9.78 1.17 11.65
CA ALA A 106 8.66 0.81 10.80
C ALA A 106 7.91 -0.41 11.34
N GLU A 107 6.62 -0.50 11.04
CA GLU A 107 5.83 -1.72 11.10
C GLU A 107 5.90 -2.47 9.79
N THR A 108 5.66 -3.78 9.81
CA THR A 108 5.46 -4.54 8.59
C THR A 108 4.64 -5.81 8.84
N GLY A 109 3.83 -6.23 7.86
CA GLY A 109 3.12 -7.51 7.84
C GLY A 109 3.80 -8.48 6.87
N ALA A 110 3.59 -8.30 5.55
CA ALA A 110 4.23 -9.14 4.52
C ALA A 110 5.76 -8.95 4.40
N GLY A 111 6.35 -8.01 5.15
CA GLY A 111 7.78 -7.71 5.11
C GLY A 111 8.20 -6.69 4.05
N GLN A 112 7.39 -6.40 3.05
CA GLN A 112 7.78 -5.52 1.93
C GLN A 112 8.05 -4.07 2.37
N HIS A 113 7.25 -3.54 3.29
CA HIS A 113 7.49 -2.21 3.85
C HIS A 113 8.73 -2.18 4.73
N GLY A 114 8.95 -3.21 5.55
CA GLY A 114 10.16 -3.37 6.35
C GLY A 114 11.41 -3.43 5.48
N VAL A 115 11.40 -4.24 4.41
CA VAL A 115 12.52 -4.31 3.45
C VAL A 115 12.75 -2.95 2.78
N ALA A 116 11.69 -2.24 2.35
CA ALA A 116 11.83 -0.92 1.75
C ALA A 116 12.45 0.09 2.74
N THR A 117 11.99 0.08 4.00
CA THR A 117 12.53 0.97 5.05
C THR A 117 13.98 0.64 5.39
N ALA A 118 14.32 -0.65 5.55
CA ALA A 118 15.71 -1.09 5.77
C ALA A 118 16.63 -0.69 4.60
N THR A 119 16.12 -0.80 3.37
CA THR A 119 16.84 -0.42 2.15
C THR A 119 17.21 1.08 2.14
N VAL A 120 16.23 1.95 2.42
CA VAL A 120 16.49 3.39 2.42
C VAL A 120 17.29 3.83 3.64
N ALA A 121 17.17 3.15 4.79
CA ALA A 121 18.00 3.39 5.96
C ALA A 121 19.47 3.08 5.65
N ALA A 122 19.76 1.94 5.01
CA ALA A 122 21.10 1.58 4.56
C ALA A 122 21.64 2.61 3.56
N LEU A 123 20.85 3.00 2.57
CA LEU A 123 21.23 4.02 1.57
C LEU A 123 21.60 5.35 2.22
N LEU A 124 20.86 5.80 3.23
CA LEU A 124 21.04 7.10 3.86
C LEU A 124 21.94 7.08 5.10
N GLY A 125 22.46 5.90 5.50
CA GLY A 125 23.32 5.72 6.67
C GLY A 125 22.59 5.95 8.00
N MET A 126 21.34 5.51 8.12
CA MET A 126 20.50 5.65 9.31
C MET A 126 20.31 4.31 10.02
N GLU A 127 20.15 4.33 11.35
CA GLU A 127 19.71 3.15 12.11
C GLU A 127 18.31 2.74 11.68
N CYS A 128 18.03 1.43 11.69
CA CYS A 128 16.71 0.92 11.33
C CYS A 128 16.26 -0.20 12.28
N GLU A 129 15.03 -0.05 12.80
CA GLU A 129 14.36 -1.11 13.56
C GLU A 129 12.95 -1.35 13.00
N VAL A 130 12.63 -2.63 12.77
CA VAL A 130 11.36 -3.03 12.17
C VAL A 130 10.58 -3.92 13.13
N PHE A 131 9.32 -3.58 13.35
CA PHE A 131 8.39 -4.34 14.19
C PHE A 131 7.49 -5.18 13.29
N MET A 132 7.43 -6.47 13.55
CA MET A 132 6.67 -7.43 12.75
C MET A 132 5.98 -8.43 13.67
N GLY A 133 4.72 -8.75 13.40
CA GLY A 133 4.01 -9.75 14.20
C GLY A 133 4.73 -11.10 14.17
N LYS A 134 4.75 -11.82 15.29
CA LYS A 134 5.44 -13.13 15.39
C LYS A 134 4.92 -14.11 14.33
N VAL A 135 3.61 -14.14 14.10
CA VAL A 135 3.00 -15.00 13.07
C VAL A 135 3.52 -14.61 11.67
N ASP A 136 3.66 -13.32 11.41
CA ASP A 136 4.15 -12.82 10.13
C ASP A 136 5.65 -13.06 9.96
N THR A 137 6.46 -12.95 11.05
CA THR A 137 7.90 -13.27 10.99
C THR A 137 8.15 -14.73 10.57
N ASP A 138 7.32 -15.65 11.05
CA ASP A 138 7.45 -17.07 10.73
C ASP A 138 7.02 -17.37 9.27
N ARG A 139 5.98 -16.66 8.79
CA ARG A 139 5.51 -16.82 7.41
C ARG A 139 6.44 -16.18 6.37
N GLN A 140 7.18 -15.16 6.75
CA GLN A 140 7.96 -14.30 5.86
C GLN A 140 9.45 -14.26 6.24
N ALA A 141 10.01 -15.40 6.67
CA ALA A 141 11.40 -15.53 7.15
C ALA A 141 12.44 -14.97 6.15
N LEU A 142 12.20 -15.14 4.84
CA LEU A 142 13.08 -14.59 3.80
C LEU A 142 13.13 -13.05 3.84
N ASN A 143 12.00 -12.38 4.07
CA ASN A 143 11.98 -10.92 4.18
C ASN A 143 12.60 -10.46 5.51
N VAL A 144 12.45 -11.23 6.60
CA VAL A 144 13.17 -10.97 7.86
C VAL A 144 14.66 -10.97 7.62
N TYR A 145 15.19 -12.02 6.99
CA TYR A 145 16.61 -12.12 6.67
C TYR A 145 17.10 -10.99 5.73
N ARG A 146 16.29 -10.59 4.75
CA ARG A 146 16.61 -9.42 3.88
C ARG A 146 16.76 -8.13 4.67
N MET A 147 15.87 -7.88 5.65
CA MET A 147 15.96 -6.70 6.51
C MET A 147 17.23 -6.73 7.37
N GLU A 148 17.54 -7.87 7.95
CA GLU A 148 18.77 -8.07 8.75
C GLU A 148 20.05 -7.91 7.89
N LEU A 149 20.05 -8.44 6.67
CA LEU A 149 21.15 -8.27 5.71
C LEU A 149 21.39 -6.80 5.34
N LEU A 150 20.33 -5.99 5.33
CA LEU A 150 20.38 -4.54 5.10
C LEU A 150 20.77 -3.76 6.37
N GLY A 151 21.03 -4.44 7.49
CA GLY A 151 21.48 -3.84 8.74
C GLY A 151 20.34 -3.43 9.69
N ALA A 152 19.09 -3.74 9.38
CA ALA A 152 17.97 -3.47 10.27
C ALA A 152 17.87 -4.53 11.38
N LYS A 153 17.36 -4.13 12.55
CA LYS A 153 16.94 -5.05 13.61
C LYS A 153 15.45 -5.34 13.46
N VAL A 154 15.09 -6.63 13.43
CA VAL A 154 13.69 -7.05 13.36
C VAL A 154 13.22 -7.52 14.73
N HIS A 155 12.13 -6.93 15.22
CA HIS A 155 11.50 -7.25 16.49
C HIS A 155 10.21 -8.01 16.26
N ALA A 156 10.17 -9.27 16.70
CA ALA A 156 8.95 -10.08 16.67
C ALA A 156 7.99 -9.64 17.78
N VAL A 157 6.81 -9.14 17.39
CA VAL A 157 5.75 -8.70 18.31
C VAL A 157 4.89 -9.88 18.69
N THR A 158 4.87 -10.22 19.99
CA THR A 158 4.15 -11.39 20.54
C THR A 158 2.86 -11.03 21.27
N SER A 159 2.49 -9.75 21.31
CA SER A 159 1.23 -9.28 21.91
C SER A 159 0.06 -9.36 20.92
N GLY A 160 -1.15 -9.43 21.44
CA GLY A 160 -2.39 -9.42 20.67
C GLY A 160 -2.53 -10.59 19.69
N THR A 161 -2.92 -10.33 18.46
CA THR A 161 -3.05 -11.32 17.39
C THR A 161 -1.71 -11.66 16.72
N GLN A 162 -0.65 -10.97 17.10
CA GLN A 162 0.71 -11.15 16.57
C GLN A 162 0.82 -10.92 15.05
N THR A 163 0.02 -9.97 14.53
CA THR A 163 -0.06 -9.59 13.12
C THR A 163 0.25 -8.10 12.93
N LEU A 164 0.08 -7.58 11.71
CA LEU A 164 0.36 -6.20 11.34
C LEU A 164 -0.25 -5.15 12.29
N LYS A 165 -1.49 -5.36 12.77
CA LYS A 165 -2.14 -4.44 13.72
C LYS A 165 -1.30 -4.25 14.99
N ASP A 166 -0.78 -5.33 15.53
CA ASP A 166 0.00 -5.30 16.78
C ASP A 166 1.41 -4.76 16.54
N ALA A 167 1.97 -4.99 15.35
CA ALA A 167 3.21 -4.35 14.91
C ALA A 167 3.06 -2.81 14.88
N VAL A 168 1.94 -2.28 14.32
CA VAL A 168 1.63 -0.82 14.36
C VAL A 168 1.58 -0.30 15.80
N ASN A 169 0.88 -1.01 16.68
CA ASN A 169 0.77 -0.60 18.08
C ASN A 169 2.12 -0.56 18.79
N GLU A 170 2.98 -1.55 18.54
CA GLU A 170 4.32 -1.59 19.16
C GLU A 170 5.22 -0.49 18.60
N THR A 171 5.18 -0.25 17.29
CA THR A 171 5.96 0.82 16.65
C THR A 171 5.56 2.19 17.20
N LEU A 172 4.26 2.45 17.40
CA LEU A 172 3.78 3.69 18.03
C LEU A 172 4.31 3.83 19.48
N ARG A 173 4.30 2.74 20.25
CA ARG A 173 4.88 2.73 21.62
C ARG A 173 6.38 3.00 21.61
N GLU A 174 7.10 2.37 20.67
CA GLU A 174 8.54 2.58 20.53
C GLU A 174 8.86 4.02 20.13
N TRP A 175 8.08 4.61 19.22
CA TRP A 175 8.27 5.99 18.81
C TRP A 175 8.20 6.98 19.99
N THR A 176 7.28 6.75 20.97
CA THR A 176 7.18 7.61 22.13
C THR A 176 8.44 7.65 23.02
N LYS A 177 9.30 6.65 22.93
CA LYS A 177 10.52 6.55 23.74
C LYS A 177 11.66 7.44 23.23
N ARG A 178 11.72 7.69 21.91
CA ARG A 178 12.86 8.35 21.24
C ARG A 178 12.37 9.26 20.10
N ILE A 179 11.41 10.15 20.35
CA ILE A 179 10.85 11.05 19.33
C ILE A 179 11.86 12.05 18.77
N GLU A 180 12.90 12.41 19.53
CA GLU A 180 13.86 13.45 19.15
C GLU A 180 14.75 13.01 17.98
N ASP A 181 15.22 11.76 17.99
CA ASP A 181 16.17 11.22 17.01
C ASP A 181 15.56 10.22 16.04
N THR A 182 14.29 9.87 16.23
CA THR A 182 13.63 8.77 15.51
C THR A 182 12.46 9.28 14.69
N HIS A 183 12.37 8.81 13.45
CA HIS A 183 11.18 8.97 12.60
C HIS A 183 10.47 7.62 12.41
N TYR A 184 9.16 7.62 12.59
CA TYR A 184 8.32 6.48 12.25
C TYR A 184 7.93 6.53 10.77
N VAL A 185 8.43 5.60 9.98
CA VAL A 185 8.09 5.45 8.56
C VAL A 185 6.80 4.64 8.44
N ILE A 186 5.65 5.30 8.39
CA ILE A 186 4.37 4.60 8.22
C ILE A 186 4.23 4.06 6.79
N GLY A 187 3.86 2.78 6.68
CA GLY A 187 3.85 2.03 5.42
C GLY A 187 2.65 2.24 4.52
N SER A 188 1.62 3.00 4.93
CA SER A 188 0.41 3.22 4.15
C SER A 188 -0.19 4.61 4.38
N VAL A 189 -1.29 4.94 3.67
CA VAL A 189 -2.04 6.21 3.79
C VAL A 189 -2.93 6.21 5.04
N MET A 190 -2.37 5.83 6.16
CA MET A 190 -3.02 5.67 7.45
C MET A 190 -2.29 6.46 8.53
N GLY A 191 -2.85 6.47 9.75
CA GLY A 191 -2.24 7.14 10.87
C GLY A 191 -2.71 8.59 11.07
N PRO A 192 -2.15 9.30 12.06
CA PRO A 192 -2.49 10.68 12.32
C PRO A 192 -1.98 11.59 11.19
N HIS A 193 -2.68 12.72 10.96
CA HIS A 193 -2.12 13.76 10.09
C HIS A 193 -0.72 14.18 10.59
N PRO A 194 0.31 14.34 9.72
CA PRO A 194 0.25 14.47 8.26
C PRO A 194 0.43 13.16 7.47
N PHE A 195 0.58 12.01 8.11
CA PHE A 195 0.94 10.74 7.43
C PHE A 195 0.06 10.39 6.23
N PRO A 196 -1.30 10.42 6.29
CA PRO A 196 -2.11 10.06 5.14
C PRO A 196 -1.83 10.94 3.92
N MET A 197 -1.68 12.24 4.12
CA MET A 197 -1.38 13.20 3.05
C MET A 197 0.05 13.01 2.52
N MET A 198 1.03 12.89 3.41
CA MET A 198 2.44 12.74 3.05
C MET A 198 2.69 11.45 2.25
N VAL A 199 2.17 10.33 2.71
CA VAL A 199 2.29 9.03 2.02
C VAL A 199 1.60 9.08 0.67
N ARG A 200 0.39 9.65 0.57
CA ARG A 200 -0.29 9.89 -0.70
C ARG A 200 0.60 10.65 -1.69
N ASP A 201 1.17 11.77 -1.25
CA ASP A 201 1.94 12.65 -2.12
C ASP A 201 3.20 11.94 -2.65
N PHE A 202 3.90 11.15 -1.82
CA PHE A 202 5.02 10.32 -2.28
C PHE A 202 4.60 9.18 -3.21
N GLN A 203 3.41 8.63 -3.04
CA GLN A 203 2.89 7.58 -3.92
C GLN A 203 2.24 8.12 -5.19
N SER A 204 1.86 9.40 -5.24
CA SER A 204 1.14 10.00 -6.38
C SER A 204 1.96 9.99 -7.69
N VAL A 205 3.25 9.74 -7.61
CA VAL A 205 4.11 9.48 -8.78
C VAL A 205 3.55 8.37 -9.67
N ILE A 206 2.87 7.39 -9.10
CA ILE A 206 2.22 6.28 -9.83
C ILE A 206 1.17 6.84 -10.79
N GLY A 207 0.23 7.64 -10.29
CA GLY A 207 -0.85 8.24 -11.08
C GLY A 207 -0.36 9.25 -12.12
N ARG A 208 0.64 10.08 -11.76
CA ARG A 208 1.28 11.01 -12.70
C ARG A 208 1.88 10.28 -13.91
N GLU A 209 2.62 9.22 -13.65
CA GLU A 209 3.22 8.42 -14.71
C GLU A 209 2.18 7.67 -15.55
N ILE A 210 1.12 7.11 -14.94
CA ILE A 210 0.01 6.49 -15.69
C ILE A 210 -0.59 7.50 -16.65
N LYS A 211 -0.88 8.71 -16.16
CA LYS A 211 -1.50 9.79 -16.94
C LYS A 211 -0.62 10.18 -18.13
N GLN A 212 0.66 10.43 -17.89
CA GLN A 212 1.62 10.77 -18.93
C GLN A 212 1.78 9.63 -19.94
N GLN A 213 2.05 8.42 -19.48
CA GLN A 213 2.32 7.27 -20.37
C GLN A 213 1.11 6.87 -21.22
N LEU A 214 -0.13 7.03 -20.71
CA LEU A 214 -1.32 6.80 -21.51
C LEU A 214 -1.54 7.91 -22.55
N MET A 215 -1.29 9.16 -22.18
CA MET A 215 -1.35 10.25 -23.17
C MET A 215 -0.36 10.03 -24.32
N GLU A 216 0.83 9.51 -24.03
CA GLU A 216 1.84 9.16 -25.07
C GLU A 216 1.42 7.96 -25.94
N LYS A 217 0.77 6.94 -25.33
CA LYS A 217 0.42 5.67 -26.02
C LYS A 217 -0.94 5.70 -26.73
N GLU A 218 -1.94 6.31 -26.11
CA GLU A 218 -3.36 6.25 -26.52
C GLU A 218 -3.95 7.64 -26.81
N GLY A 219 -3.25 8.74 -26.45
CA GLY A 219 -3.73 10.12 -26.62
C GLY A 219 -4.91 10.49 -25.72
N ARG A 220 -5.21 9.68 -24.68
CA ARG A 220 -6.36 9.88 -23.79
C ARG A 220 -6.14 9.29 -22.40
N LEU A 221 -7.03 9.66 -21.46
CA LEU A 221 -7.09 9.07 -20.12
C LEU A 221 -7.73 7.67 -20.15
N PRO A 222 -7.50 6.84 -19.12
CA PRO A 222 -8.17 5.55 -19.00
C PRO A 222 -9.66 5.72 -18.66
N ASP A 223 -10.47 4.69 -18.92
CA ASP A 223 -11.85 4.65 -18.47
C ASP A 223 -11.96 4.14 -17.02
N ALA A 224 -11.00 3.32 -16.58
CA ALA A 224 -10.92 2.86 -15.20
C ALA A 224 -9.47 2.65 -14.73
N VAL A 225 -9.21 2.95 -13.45
CA VAL A 225 -7.96 2.62 -12.74
C VAL A 225 -8.31 1.71 -11.58
N LEU A 226 -7.69 0.53 -11.54
CA LEU A 226 -7.90 -0.51 -10.54
C LEU A 226 -6.65 -0.70 -9.69
N ALA A 227 -6.82 -0.81 -8.39
CA ALA A 227 -5.74 -1.14 -7.46
C ALA A 227 -6.26 -1.91 -6.26
N CYS A 228 -5.45 -2.80 -5.68
CA CYS A 228 -5.79 -3.48 -4.45
C CYS A 228 -5.74 -2.52 -3.25
N VAL A 229 -6.57 -2.78 -2.24
CA VAL A 229 -6.70 -1.91 -1.07
C VAL A 229 -6.65 -2.72 0.23
N GLY A 230 -5.61 -2.47 1.02
CA GLY A 230 -5.57 -2.74 2.46
C GLY A 230 -5.63 -1.38 3.16
N GLY A 231 -4.52 -0.87 3.72
CA GLY A 231 -4.43 0.54 4.11
C GLY A 231 -4.60 1.53 2.95
N GLY A 232 -4.27 1.11 1.72
CA GLY A 232 -4.63 1.77 0.47
C GLY A 232 -3.57 2.66 -0.17
N SER A 233 -2.27 2.54 0.19
CA SER A 233 -1.24 3.46 -0.33
C SER A 233 -1.00 3.34 -1.84
N ASN A 234 -0.94 2.12 -2.38
CA ASN A 234 -0.77 1.94 -3.82
C ASN A 234 -1.99 2.44 -4.60
N ALA A 235 -3.18 2.18 -4.09
CA ALA A 235 -4.42 2.64 -4.70
C ALA A 235 -4.52 4.17 -4.66
N MET A 236 -4.21 4.81 -3.53
CA MET A 236 -4.21 6.27 -3.44
C MET A 236 -3.17 6.88 -4.37
N GLY A 237 -1.99 6.28 -4.47
CA GLY A 237 -0.97 6.71 -5.43
C GLY A 237 -1.43 6.64 -6.87
N ALA A 238 -2.15 5.58 -7.24
CA ALA A 238 -2.71 5.42 -8.59
C ALA A 238 -3.92 6.33 -8.85
N PHE A 239 -4.74 6.62 -7.82
CA PHE A 239 -6.00 7.34 -7.96
C PHE A 239 -5.87 8.87 -7.87
N TYR A 240 -4.93 9.37 -7.07
CA TYR A 240 -4.89 10.77 -6.65
C TYR A 240 -4.94 11.75 -7.82
N GLU A 241 -4.12 11.53 -8.84
CA GLU A 241 -4.07 12.39 -10.03
C GLU A 241 -5.35 12.34 -10.89
N PHE A 242 -6.17 11.31 -10.70
CA PHE A 242 -7.44 11.14 -11.42
C PHE A 242 -8.66 11.56 -10.61
N ILE A 243 -8.50 11.99 -9.35
CA ILE A 243 -9.64 12.43 -8.53
C ILE A 243 -10.45 13.54 -9.24
N PRO A 244 -9.82 14.57 -9.86
CA PRO A 244 -10.56 15.60 -10.59
C PRO A 244 -11.13 15.14 -11.94
N ASP A 245 -10.68 14.03 -12.48
CA ASP A 245 -11.13 13.51 -13.79
C ASP A 245 -12.35 12.60 -13.60
N GLU A 246 -13.55 13.15 -13.47
CA GLU A 246 -14.78 12.42 -13.13
C GLU A 246 -15.13 11.31 -14.14
N SER A 247 -14.65 11.40 -15.38
CA SER A 247 -14.83 10.39 -16.42
C SER A 247 -14.03 9.11 -16.16
N VAL A 248 -13.01 9.15 -15.29
CA VAL A 248 -12.18 8.01 -14.94
C VAL A 248 -12.75 7.34 -13.70
N ARG A 249 -13.18 6.08 -13.82
CA ARG A 249 -13.60 5.27 -12.67
C ARG A 249 -12.41 4.88 -11.83
N LEU A 250 -12.51 5.04 -10.52
CA LEU A 250 -11.50 4.62 -9.55
C LEU A 250 -12.05 3.43 -8.75
N ILE A 251 -11.39 2.28 -8.83
CA ILE A 251 -11.91 1.04 -8.27
C ILE A 251 -10.88 0.40 -7.36
N GLY A 252 -11.15 0.45 -6.05
CA GLY A 252 -10.37 -0.22 -5.01
C GLY A 252 -10.84 -1.66 -4.81
N CYS A 253 -9.94 -2.62 -4.87
CA CYS A 253 -10.24 -4.04 -4.70
C CYS A 253 -9.77 -4.49 -3.31
N GLU A 254 -10.73 -4.75 -2.42
CA GLU A 254 -10.50 -5.14 -1.03
C GLU A 254 -10.36 -6.66 -0.89
N ALA A 255 -9.60 -7.10 0.11
CA ALA A 255 -9.45 -8.52 0.42
C ALA A 255 -10.65 -9.03 1.24
N ALA A 256 -11.54 -9.74 0.60
CA ALA A 256 -12.70 -10.36 1.25
C ALA A 256 -12.37 -11.70 1.94
N GLY A 257 -11.14 -12.19 1.86
CA GLY A 257 -10.75 -13.43 2.49
C GLY A 257 -11.63 -14.59 2.04
N ARG A 258 -12.32 -15.22 2.98
CA ARG A 258 -13.28 -16.30 2.67
C ARG A 258 -14.72 -15.80 2.40
N GLY A 259 -14.89 -14.48 2.29
CA GLY A 259 -16.17 -13.85 1.97
C GLY A 259 -16.62 -12.82 3.01
N ILE A 260 -17.30 -11.76 2.56
CA ILE A 260 -17.76 -10.64 3.41
C ILE A 260 -18.82 -11.01 4.45
N HIS A 261 -19.41 -12.19 4.36
CA HIS A 261 -20.38 -12.71 5.33
C HIS A 261 -19.76 -13.69 6.33
N THR A 262 -18.44 -13.82 6.33
CA THR A 262 -17.68 -14.65 7.26
C THR A 262 -16.91 -13.76 8.24
N ALA A 263 -16.40 -14.36 9.32
CA ALA A 263 -15.46 -13.67 10.22
C ALA A 263 -14.05 -13.53 9.63
N GLU A 264 -13.76 -14.21 8.51
CA GLU A 264 -12.46 -14.26 7.86
C GLU A 264 -12.44 -13.34 6.63
N THR A 265 -12.50 -12.03 6.86
CA THR A 265 -12.47 -10.97 5.84
C THR A 265 -11.67 -9.77 6.32
N ALA A 266 -11.04 -9.04 5.40
CA ALA A 266 -10.38 -7.75 5.63
C ALA A 266 -10.98 -6.64 4.74
N ALA A 267 -12.17 -6.86 4.15
CA ALA A 267 -12.85 -5.89 3.29
C ALA A 267 -13.49 -4.78 4.13
N THR A 268 -12.72 -3.78 4.48
CA THR A 268 -13.06 -2.73 5.45
C THR A 268 -14.22 -1.85 5.01
N ILE A 269 -14.31 -1.47 3.74
CA ILE A 269 -15.45 -0.66 3.23
C ILE A 269 -16.72 -1.51 3.21
N ALA A 270 -16.61 -2.79 2.83
CA ALA A 270 -17.77 -3.67 2.74
C ALA A 270 -18.33 -4.06 4.11
N THR A 271 -17.51 -4.20 5.15
CA THR A 271 -17.92 -4.78 6.44
C THR A 271 -17.68 -3.88 7.64
N GLY A 272 -16.80 -2.89 7.52
CA GLY A 272 -16.39 -2.02 8.61
C GLY A 272 -17.38 -0.90 8.89
N THR A 273 -17.13 -0.20 9.97
CA THR A 273 -17.91 0.98 10.39
C THR A 273 -16.97 2.10 10.82
N MET A 274 -17.48 3.34 10.82
CA MET A 274 -16.68 4.51 11.17
C MET A 274 -16.28 4.52 12.65
N GLY A 275 -15.03 4.92 12.91
CA GLY A 275 -14.51 5.10 14.27
C GLY A 275 -13.11 5.71 14.25
N VAL A 276 -12.43 5.68 15.40
CA VAL A 276 -11.06 6.18 15.58
C VAL A 276 -10.16 5.02 15.95
N PHE A 277 -9.07 4.86 15.20
CA PHE A 277 -8.02 3.89 15.50
C PHE A 277 -6.70 4.31 14.85
N HIS A 278 -5.57 3.84 15.35
CA HIS A 278 -4.22 4.18 14.86
C HIS A 278 -4.03 5.68 14.57
N GLY A 279 -4.65 6.55 15.40
CA GLY A 279 -4.48 8.01 15.30
C GLY A 279 -5.35 8.72 14.27
N MET A 280 -6.24 8.03 13.58
CA MET A 280 -7.12 8.59 12.55
C MET A 280 -8.58 8.22 12.75
N LYS A 281 -9.50 9.02 12.21
CA LYS A 281 -10.91 8.68 12.04
C LYS A 281 -11.12 8.15 10.62
N SER A 282 -11.61 6.91 10.51
CA SER A 282 -11.84 6.24 9.21
C SER A 282 -12.84 5.09 9.40
N TYR A 283 -13.05 4.29 8.35
CA TYR A 283 -13.71 2.98 8.48
C TYR A 283 -12.72 1.94 8.99
N PHE A 284 -13.19 1.06 9.86
CA PHE A 284 -12.43 -0.12 10.29
C PHE A 284 -13.36 -1.26 10.73
N CYS A 285 -12.85 -2.49 10.66
CA CYS A 285 -13.54 -3.68 11.11
C CYS A 285 -13.54 -3.71 12.65
N LYS A 286 -14.72 -3.79 13.25
CA LYS A 286 -14.88 -3.87 14.70
C LYS A 286 -15.97 -4.87 15.08
N ASP A 287 -15.84 -5.42 16.27
CA ASP A 287 -16.80 -6.31 16.86
C ASP A 287 -18.02 -5.54 17.45
N GLU A 288 -18.96 -6.28 18.03
CA GLU A 288 -20.17 -5.74 18.67
C GLU A 288 -19.89 -4.82 19.85
N TYR A 289 -18.69 -4.92 20.47
CA TYR A 289 -18.25 -4.08 21.58
C TYR A 289 -17.44 -2.85 21.12
N GLY A 290 -17.25 -2.68 19.79
CA GLY A 290 -16.50 -1.58 19.22
C GLY A 290 -14.98 -1.77 19.27
N GLN A 291 -14.47 -2.97 19.61
CA GLN A 291 -13.06 -3.31 19.55
C GLN A 291 -12.66 -3.65 18.11
N ILE A 292 -11.39 -3.47 17.79
CA ILE A 292 -10.86 -3.86 16.48
C ILE A 292 -11.04 -5.37 16.31
N ALA A 293 -11.85 -5.78 15.33
CA ALA A 293 -12.07 -7.18 15.03
C ALA A 293 -10.82 -7.83 14.42
N PRO A 294 -10.56 -9.10 14.68
CA PRO A 294 -9.64 -9.88 13.87
C PRO A 294 -10.08 -9.85 12.41
N VAL A 295 -9.13 -9.74 11.50
CA VAL A 295 -9.36 -9.81 10.06
C VAL A 295 -8.53 -10.93 9.45
N TYR A 296 -8.84 -11.30 8.22
CA TYR A 296 -8.11 -12.36 7.52
C TYR A 296 -8.06 -12.10 6.02
N SER A 297 -6.89 -12.36 5.44
CA SER A 297 -6.67 -12.48 4.01
C SER A 297 -5.48 -13.43 3.77
N ILE A 298 -5.49 -14.17 2.66
CA ILE A 298 -4.32 -14.88 2.16
C ILE A 298 -3.14 -13.93 1.93
N SER A 299 -3.44 -12.66 1.64
CA SER A 299 -2.47 -11.59 1.45
C SER A 299 -2.15 -10.90 2.76
N ALA A 300 -0.96 -11.16 3.32
CA ALA A 300 -0.50 -10.49 4.54
C ALA A 300 -0.39 -8.95 4.37
N GLY A 301 -0.18 -8.44 3.15
CA GLY A 301 -0.15 -7.00 2.88
C GLY A 301 -1.51 -6.32 2.87
N LEU A 302 -2.60 -7.07 2.76
CA LEU A 302 -3.98 -6.59 2.84
C LEU A 302 -4.69 -7.00 4.13
N ASP A 303 -4.04 -7.79 4.99
CA ASP A 303 -4.56 -8.24 6.28
C ASP A 303 -4.48 -7.12 7.32
N TYR A 304 -5.29 -6.08 7.12
CA TYR A 304 -5.34 -4.88 7.93
C TYR A 304 -6.81 -4.46 8.18
N PRO A 305 -7.19 -4.21 9.44
CA PRO A 305 -8.60 -4.00 9.81
C PRO A 305 -9.14 -2.61 9.50
N GLY A 306 -8.48 -1.82 8.68
CA GLY A 306 -8.88 -0.45 8.41
C GLY A 306 -8.46 0.06 7.05
N ILE A 307 -8.87 1.28 6.71
CA ILE A 307 -8.57 1.92 5.43
C ILE A 307 -8.15 3.37 5.65
N GLY A 308 -7.32 3.90 4.75
CA GLY A 308 -6.91 5.30 4.79
C GLY A 308 -8.08 6.28 4.77
N PRO A 309 -8.01 7.40 5.51
CA PRO A 309 -9.14 8.31 5.66
C PRO A 309 -9.55 9.01 4.36
N GLU A 310 -8.63 9.18 3.40
CA GLU A 310 -8.96 9.73 2.09
C GLU A 310 -9.75 8.73 1.25
N HIS A 311 -9.46 7.43 1.33
CA HIS A 311 -10.29 6.38 0.73
C HIS A 311 -11.70 6.38 1.30
N ALA A 312 -11.83 6.49 2.63
CA ALA A 312 -13.13 6.60 3.29
C ALA A 312 -13.93 7.81 2.75
N HIS A 313 -13.27 8.94 2.55
CA HIS A 313 -13.88 10.13 1.95
C HIS A 313 -14.29 9.91 0.48
N LEU A 314 -13.43 9.28 -0.33
CA LEU A 314 -13.75 8.97 -1.72
C LEU A 314 -14.94 8.01 -1.84
N TYR A 315 -15.08 7.07 -0.91
CA TYR A 315 -16.25 6.19 -0.81
C TYR A 315 -17.52 6.97 -0.46
N ASP A 316 -17.49 7.79 0.60
CA ASP A 316 -18.65 8.58 1.05
C ASP A 316 -19.15 9.54 -0.03
N THR A 317 -18.22 10.14 -0.78
CA THR A 317 -18.53 11.06 -1.90
C THR A 317 -18.84 10.33 -3.21
N LYS A 318 -18.77 9.01 -3.22
CA LYS A 318 -18.98 8.16 -4.41
C LYS A 318 -17.98 8.47 -5.55
N ARG A 319 -16.82 9.04 -5.21
CA ARG A 319 -15.77 9.30 -6.20
C ARG A 319 -15.00 8.02 -6.55
N ALA A 320 -14.90 7.08 -5.63
CA ALA A 320 -14.30 5.77 -5.85
C ALA A 320 -15.26 4.66 -5.44
N GLU A 321 -15.18 3.55 -6.17
CA GLU A 321 -15.88 2.30 -5.90
C GLU A 321 -14.94 1.35 -5.12
N TYR A 322 -15.51 0.52 -4.23
CA TYR A 322 -14.73 -0.50 -3.52
C TYR A 322 -15.45 -1.83 -3.68
N VAL A 323 -14.69 -2.84 -4.11
CA VAL A 323 -15.23 -4.16 -4.43
C VAL A 323 -14.50 -5.25 -3.64
N PRO A 324 -15.23 -6.14 -2.97
CA PRO A 324 -14.64 -7.25 -2.24
C PRO A 324 -14.23 -8.36 -3.22
N ILE A 325 -13.02 -8.90 -3.03
CA ILE A 325 -12.45 -10.02 -3.79
C ILE A 325 -12.02 -11.10 -2.82
N THR A 326 -12.47 -12.32 -3.05
CA THR A 326 -12.13 -13.48 -2.22
C THR A 326 -10.72 -13.99 -2.49
N ASP A 327 -10.19 -14.79 -1.55
CA ASP A 327 -8.89 -15.43 -1.71
C ASP A 327 -8.84 -16.34 -2.95
N ASP A 328 -9.91 -17.11 -3.21
CA ASP A 328 -10.00 -17.97 -4.41
C ASP A 328 -9.87 -17.16 -5.70
N GLU A 329 -10.62 -16.05 -5.81
CA GLU A 329 -10.57 -15.16 -6.96
C GLU A 329 -9.18 -14.53 -7.15
N ALA A 330 -8.54 -14.15 -6.05
CA ALA A 330 -7.19 -13.57 -6.07
C ALA A 330 -6.14 -14.61 -6.50
N VAL A 331 -6.21 -15.83 -5.97
CA VAL A 331 -5.32 -16.94 -6.35
C VAL A 331 -5.49 -17.32 -7.82
N GLU A 332 -6.72 -17.42 -8.30
CA GLU A 332 -7.00 -17.68 -9.72
C GLU A 332 -6.42 -16.55 -10.63
N ALA A 333 -6.54 -15.30 -10.20
CA ALA A 333 -6.00 -14.17 -10.96
C ALA A 333 -4.47 -14.13 -10.94
N PHE A 334 -3.85 -14.52 -9.82
CA PHE A 334 -2.40 -14.71 -9.72
C PHE A 334 -1.89 -15.74 -10.74
N GLU A 335 -2.50 -16.92 -10.75
CA GLU A 335 -2.14 -17.99 -11.69
C GLU A 335 -2.43 -17.59 -13.15
N TYR A 336 -3.55 -16.91 -13.38
CA TYR A 336 -3.96 -16.44 -14.70
C TYR A 336 -2.92 -15.50 -15.31
N LEU A 337 -2.55 -14.41 -14.61
CA LEU A 337 -1.57 -13.46 -15.14
C LEU A 337 -0.20 -14.12 -15.34
N SER A 338 0.18 -15.02 -14.43
CA SER A 338 1.44 -15.75 -14.55
C SER A 338 1.51 -16.59 -15.83
N ARG A 339 0.40 -17.22 -16.23
CA ARG A 339 0.33 -18.06 -17.43
C ARG A 339 0.14 -17.26 -18.72
N ILE A 340 -0.68 -16.21 -18.69
CA ILE A 340 -1.07 -15.49 -19.90
C ILE A 340 -0.04 -14.44 -20.34
N GLU A 341 0.60 -13.75 -19.38
CA GLU A 341 1.57 -12.67 -19.65
C GLU A 341 2.98 -12.97 -19.15
N GLY A 342 3.20 -14.12 -18.47
CA GLY A 342 4.50 -14.45 -17.88
C GLY A 342 4.90 -13.51 -16.73
N ILE A 343 3.93 -12.91 -16.05
CA ILE A 343 4.14 -11.99 -14.93
C ILE A 343 3.58 -12.63 -13.68
N ILE A 344 4.45 -12.89 -12.69
CA ILE A 344 4.04 -13.39 -11.37
C ILE A 344 3.79 -12.16 -10.47
N PRO A 345 2.52 -11.73 -10.27
CA PRO A 345 2.20 -10.55 -9.48
C PRO A 345 2.23 -10.88 -7.99
N ALA A 346 2.40 -9.87 -7.13
CA ALA A 346 2.10 -10.07 -5.72
C ALA A 346 0.63 -10.47 -5.52
N ILE A 347 0.36 -11.32 -4.53
CA ILE A 347 -1.01 -11.75 -4.22
C ILE A 347 -1.92 -10.57 -3.88
N GLU A 348 -1.37 -9.50 -3.32
CA GLU A 348 -2.04 -8.23 -3.13
C GLU A 348 -2.63 -7.71 -4.46
N SER A 349 -1.78 -7.57 -5.48
CA SER A 349 -2.16 -7.05 -6.80
C SER A 349 -3.17 -7.94 -7.51
N SER A 350 -3.18 -9.23 -7.19
CA SER A 350 -4.08 -10.21 -7.80
C SER A 350 -5.55 -9.94 -7.48
N HIS A 351 -5.85 -9.23 -6.38
CA HIS A 351 -7.22 -8.76 -6.09
C HIS A 351 -7.71 -7.78 -7.17
N ALA A 352 -6.86 -6.84 -7.60
CA ALA A 352 -7.22 -5.92 -8.67
C ALA A 352 -7.31 -6.62 -10.04
N LEU A 353 -6.44 -7.59 -10.30
CA LEU A 353 -6.49 -8.42 -11.49
C LEU A 353 -7.76 -9.28 -11.56
N ALA A 354 -8.20 -9.83 -10.44
CA ALA A 354 -9.45 -10.61 -10.35
C ALA A 354 -10.66 -9.76 -10.77
N TYR A 355 -10.70 -8.50 -10.33
CA TYR A 355 -11.78 -7.62 -10.76
C TYR A 355 -11.62 -7.17 -12.21
N ALA A 356 -10.42 -6.94 -12.69
CA ALA A 356 -10.17 -6.62 -14.11
C ALA A 356 -10.69 -7.74 -15.03
N ARG A 357 -10.51 -9.03 -14.66
CA ARG A 357 -11.06 -10.18 -15.39
C ARG A 357 -12.58 -10.18 -15.46
N LYS A 358 -13.27 -9.65 -14.45
CA LYS A 358 -14.73 -9.52 -14.44
C LYS A 358 -15.20 -8.29 -15.22
N LEU A 359 -14.48 -7.18 -15.13
CA LEU A 359 -14.90 -5.90 -15.69
C LEU A 359 -14.60 -5.79 -17.20
N ALA A 360 -13.42 -6.21 -17.64
CA ALA A 360 -12.98 -6.01 -19.03
C ALA A 360 -13.93 -6.60 -20.06
N PRO A 361 -14.47 -7.83 -19.93
CA PRO A 361 -15.42 -8.38 -20.90
C PRO A 361 -16.74 -7.61 -21.00
N GLN A 362 -17.07 -6.78 -20.00
CA GLN A 362 -18.30 -5.99 -19.94
C GLN A 362 -18.14 -4.59 -20.56
N MET A 363 -16.93 -4.22 -20.95
CA MET A 363 -16.63 -2.91 -21.53
C MET A 363 -16.32 -3.05 -23.03
N ASP A 364 -16.57 -1.98 -23.78
CA ASP A 364 -16.27 -1.94 -25.20
C ASP A 364 -14.76 -2.01 -25.48
N LYS A 365 -14.38 -2.50 -26.63
CA LYS A 365 -12.96 -2.73 -27.04
C LYS A 365 -12.11 -1.45 -27.15
N ASP A 366 -12.74 -0.30 -27.27
CA ASP A 366 -12.07 1.01 -27.28
C ASP A 366 -11.81 1.55 -25.88
N LYS A 367 -12.38 0.93 -24.85
CA LYS A 367 -12.18 1.31 -23.44
C LYS A 367 -10.82 0.84 -22.91
N ILE A 368 -10.33 1.54 -21.90
CA ILE A 368 -9.02 1.31 -21.31
C ILE A 368 -9.14 1.09 -19.81
N ILE A 369 -8.63 -0.03 -19.33
CA ILE A 369 -8.45 -0.32 -17.91
C ILE A 369 -6.95 -0.29 -17.59
N VAL A 370 -6.57 0.43 -16.54
CA VAL A 370 -5.24 0.34 -15.94
C VAL A 370 -5.32 -0.41 -14.64
N VAL A 371 -4.51 -1.44 -14.47
CA VAL A 371 -4.35 -2.17 -13.21
C VAL A 371 -2.97 -1.86 -12.62
N ASN A 372 -2.93 -1.40 -11.37
CA ASN A 372 -1.67 -1.18 -10.68
C ASN A 372 -1.14 -2.51 -10.11
N ILE A 373 -0.06 -3.03 -10.68
CA ILE A 373 0.67 -4.19 -10.17
C ILE A 373 1.62 -3.70 -9.09
N SER A 374 1.12 -3.67 -7.88
CA SER A 374 1.76 -3.00 -6.73
C SER A 374 3.05 -3.64 -6.24
N GLY A 375 3.27 -4.91 -6.58
CA GLY A 375 4.48 -5.66 -6.22
C GLY A 375 4.60 -6.98 -6.97
N ARG A 376 5.78 -7.60 -6.86
CA ARG A 376 6.08 -8.91 -7.48
C ARG A 376 5.77 -10.06 -6.55
N GLY A 377 5.45 -11.20 -7.12
CA GLY A 377 4.92 -12.38 -6.43
C GLY A 377 5.92 -13.44 -6.01
N ASP A 378 7.24 -13.23 -6.20
CA ASP A 378 8.25 -14.23 -5.82
C ASP A 378 8.11 -14.65 -4.35
N LYS A 379 7.76 -13.72 -3.48
CA LYS A 379 7.51 -13.95 -2.05
C LYS A 379 6.27 -14.81 -1.76
N ASP A 380 5.34 -14.90 -2.71
CA ASP A 380 4.01 -15.50 -2.53
C ASP A 380 3.91 -16.89 -3.12
N VAL A 381 4.88 -17.31 -3.96
CA VAL A 381 4.84 -18.60 -4.68
C VAL A 381 4.63 -19.77 -3.73
N ALA A 382 5.39 -19.83 -2.63
CA ALA A 382 5.24 -20.89 -1.64
C ALA A 382 3.87 -20.85 -0.92
N ALA A 383 3.33 -19.66 -0.66
CA ALA A 383 1.99 -19.52 -0.06
C ALA A 383 0.88 -19.98 -1.01
N ILE A 384 1.00 -19.65 -2.31
CA ILE A 384 0.06 -20.11 -3.35
C ILE A 384 0.13 -21.62 -3.52
N ALA A 385 1.32 -22.23 -3.54
CA ALA A 385 1.49 -23.67 -3.60
C ALA A 385 0.80 -24.37 -2.42
N ARG A 386 1.05 -23.91 -1.19
CA ARG A 386 0.35 -24.42 0.00
C ARG A 386 -1.17 -24.28 -0.10
N TYR A 387 -1.65 -23.14 -0.60
CA TYR A 387 -3.09 -22.93 -0.80
C TYR A 387 -3.70 -23.94 -1.78
N ARG A 388 -2.93 -24.36 -2.80
CA ARG A 388 -3.32 -25.39 -3.77
C ARG A 388 -3.04 -26.83 -3.29
N GLY A 389 -2.52 -27.02 -2.07
CA GLY A 389 -2.14 -28.34 -1.54
C GLY A 389 -0.90 -28.94 -2.19
N ILE A 390 -0.04 -28.08 -2.75
CA ILE A 390 1.24 -28.49 -3.37
C ILE A 390 2.35 -28.28 -2.35
N GLU A 391 3.09 -29.34 -2.02
CA GLU A 391 4.30 -29.25 -1.22
C GLU A 391 5.47 -28.81 -2.12
N ILE A 392 6.24 -27.85 -1.67
CA ILE A 392 7.49 -27.43 -2.30
C ILE A 392 8.60 -27.74 -1.30
N ASP A 393 9.55 -28.57 -1.70
CA ASP A 393 10.80 -28.78 -0.95
C ASP A 393 11.60 -27.46 -1.02
N GLU A 394 11.86 -26.86 0.14
CA GLU A 394 12.66 -25.62 0.26
C GLU A 394 14.17 -25.92 0.24
#